data_105f86e3ba0c76030c7121950ab81c2d
#
_entry.id   105f86e3ba0c76030c7121950ab81c2d
#
_cell.length_a   1.000
_cell.length_b   1.000
_cell.length_c   1.000
_cell.angle_alpha   90.00
_cell.angle_beta   90.00
_cell.angle_gamma   90.00
#
_symmetry.space_group_name_H-M   'P 1'
#
loop_
_entity.id
_entity.type
_entity.pdbx_description
1 polymer ?
#
loop_
_entity_poly.entity_id
_entity_poly.type
_entity_poly.pdbx_seq_one_letter_code
_entity_poly.pdbx_strand_id
1 'polypeptide(L)'
;MGGGTPTTLSAAQLDRLLTRCREVLPLEGCTEYTVEAGRPDTIDRAKLEVLKGHGVGRISINPQTLEDHVLRAIGRKHAAGDIRAANDLARSVGFDCINMDLIAGLPQDSCEGFRRSLEGVLEMEPENVTIHTLALKKGSTLMEQGGSLPSGAEVAGMLDFSREVLIQRGYRPYYLYRQKYMSGALENVGWAKPGTENLYNIIMMEELQTVVSVGGGGVTKLVDHAAGRIVRLPNPKYPHDYLALREKVLAQKEELIRFYGPAVP
;
A
#
# COMPACT_ATOMS: atom_id res chain seq x y z
N MET A 1 -2.92 3.08 7.95
CA MET A 1 -4.24 3.46 7.43
C MET A 1 -4.20 3.38 5.92
N GLY A 2 -5.05 2.54 5.31
CA GLY A 2 -5.05 2.28 3.87
C GLY A 2 -6.44 1.88 3.39
N GLY A 3 -6.51 1.15 2.25
CA GLY A 3 -7.73 0.64 1.65
C GLY A 3 -8.14 1.43 0.42
N GLY A 4 -9.01 2.44 0.53
CA GLY A 4 -9.18 3.47 -0.49
C GLY A 4 -7.98 4.44 -0.44
N THR A 5 -8.14 5.64 -0.99
CA THR A 5 -7.09 6.67 -0.84
C THR A 5 -7.46 7.58 0.34
N PRO A 6 -6.82 7.47 1.52
CA PRO A 6 -7.15 8.27 2.70
C PRO A 6 -7.15 9.78 2.44
N THR A 7 -6.25 10.25 1.58
CA THR A 7 -6.14 11.67 1.20
C THR A 7 -7.26 12.18 0.29
N THR A 8 -8.25 11.36 -0.06
CA THR A 8 -9.51 11.85 -0.64
C THR A 8 -10.36 12.59 0.40
N LEU A 9 -10.13 12.33 1.68
CA LEU A 9 -10.71 13.12 2.77
C LEU A 9 -10.12 14.53 2.79
N SER A 10 -10.91 15.51 3.21
CA SER A 10 -10.37 16.86 3.47
C SER A 10 -9.46 16.87 4.70
N ALA A 11 -8.61 17.88 4.85
CA ALA A 11 -7.76 18.03 6.02
C ALA A 11 -8.55 17.99 7.33
N ALA A 12 -9.70 18.66 7.39
CA ALA A 12 -10.58 18.64 8.57
C ALA A 12 -11.19 17.25 8.85
N GLN A 13 -11.50 16.48 7.80
CA GLN A 13 -11.99 15.11 7.97
C GLN A 13 -10.88 14.17 8.45
N LEU A 14 -9.66 14.31 7.91
CA LEU A 14 -8.48 13.58 8.36
C LEU A 14 -8.18 13.89 9.83
N ASP A 15 -8.17 15.16 10.21
CA ASP A 15 -7.94 15.59 11.59
C ASP A 15 -8.94 14.96 12.55
N ARG A 16 -10.25 15.03 12.25
CA ARG A 16 -11.30 14.38 13.05
C ARG A 16 -11.10 12.88 13.18
N LEU A 17 -10.76 12.21 12.07
CA LEU A 17 -10.56 10.77 12.06
C LEU A 17 -9.34 10.37 12.91
N LEU A 18 -8.22 11.06 12.73
CA LEU A 18 -6.99 10.77 13.46
C LEU A 18 -7.09 11.13 14.95
N THR A 19 -7.77 12.22 15.29
CA THR A 19 -8.13 12.56 16.68
C THR A 19 -8.92 11.41 17.30
N ARG A 20 -9.96 10.93 16.62
CA ARG A 20 -10.75 9.80 17.13
C ARG A 20 -9.94 8.51 17.26
N CYS A 21 -9.04 8.23 16.33
CA CYS A 21 -8.11 7.10 16.45
C CYS A 21 -7.26 7.21 17.72
N ARG A 22 -6.72 8.39 18.00
CA ARG A 22 -5.91 8.64 19.21
C ARG A 22 -6.70 8.46 20.51
N GLU A 23 -7.98 8.83 20.53
CA GLU A 23 -8.84 8.68 21.70
C GLU A 23 -9.21 7.22 22.01
N VAL A 24 -9.31 6.37 20.98
CA VAL A 24 -9.88 5.01 21.14
C VAL A 24 -8.87 3.90 20.96
N LEU A 25 -7.69 4.18 20.38
CA LEU A 25 -6.65 3.19 20.17
C LEU A 25 -5.45 3.48 21.09
N PRO A 26 -4.81 2.46 21.66
CA PRO A 26 -3.61 2.62 22.48
C PRO A 26 -2.41 2.95 21.60
N LEU A 27 -2.31 4.20 21.13
CA LEU A 27 -1.20 4.64 20.28
C LEU A 27 0.10 4.89 21.06
N GLU A 28 0.06 4.86 22.37
CA GLU A 28 1.26 4.86 23.22
C GLU A 28 2.09 3.60 22.89
N GLY A 29 3.35 3.79 22.50
CA GLY A 29 4.20 2.68 22.04
C GLY A 29 3.95 2.21 20.61
N CYS A 30 3.14 2.93 19.81
CA CYS A 30 3.01 2.66 18.39
C CYS A 30 4.36 2.87 17.68
N THR A 31 4.94 1.78 17.19
CA THR A 31 6.26 1.80 16.53
C THR A 31 6.19 2.20 15.06
N GLU A 32 5.03 2.06 14.43
CA GLU A 32 4.82 2.42 13.03
C GLU A 32 3.42 3.00 12.82
N TYR A 33 3.36 4.23 12.32
CA TYR A 33 2.11 4.86 11.92
C TYR A 33 2.21 5.29 10.46
N THR A 34 1.59 4.49 9.59
CA THR A 34 1.63 4.67 8.14
C THR A 34 0.28 5.09 7.60
N VAL A 35 0.27 6.03 6.65
CA VAL A 35 -0.91 6.40 5.86
C VAL A 35 -0.62 6.25 4.38
N GLU A 36 -1.44 5.48 3.69
CA GLU A 36 -1.39 5.35 2.22
C GLU A 36 -2.01 6.61 1.60
N ALA A 37 -1.19 7.63 1.34
CA ALA A 37 -1.62 8.82 0.60
C ALA A 37 -1.93 8.48 -0.87
N GLY A 38 -1.24 7.49 -1.41
CA GLY A 38 -1.55 6.76 -2.63
C GLY A 38 -1.50 7.59 -3.91
N ARG A 39 -2.41 8.53 -4.08
CA ARG A 39 -2.60 9.28 -5.33
C ARG A 39 -2.08 10.71 -5.21
N PRO A 40 -1.09 11.13 -6.03
CA PRO A 40 -0.54 12.49 -6.00
C PRO A 40 -1.59 13.59 -6.12
N ASP A 41 -2.60 13.38 -6.97
CA ASP A 41 -3.70 14.32 -7.21
C ASP A 41 -4.63 14.56 -6.01
N THR A 42 -4.46 13.80 -4.93
CA THR A 42 -5.23 13.97 -3.68
C THR A 42 -4.40 14.56 -2.54
N ILE A 43 -3.11 14.77 -2.76
CA ILE A 43 -2.15 15.25 -1.76
C ILE A 43 -2.11 16.79 -1.81
N ASP A 44 -2.22 17.42 -0.66
CA ASP A 44 -1.97 18.86 -0.48
C ASP A 44 -1.27 19.12 0.86
N ARG A 45 -0.71 20.32 1.01
CA ARG A 45 0.06 20.72 2.20
C ARG A 45 -0.75 20.59 3.48
N ALA A 46 -2.00 21.07 3.50
CA ALA A 46 -2.83 21.03 4.70
C ALA A 46 -3.08 19.61 5.20
N LYS A 47 -3.31 18.65 4.28
CA LYS A 47 -3.48 17.24 4.64
C LYS A 47 -2.18 16.64 5.17
N LEU A 48 -1.05 16.91 4.53
CA LEU A 48 0.25 16.41 4.98
C LEU A 48 0.62 16.96 6.37
N GLU A 49 0.37 18.24 6.63
CA GLU A 49 0.59 18.85 7.95
C GLU A 49 -0.31 18.22 9.02
N VAL A 50 -1.58 17.93 8.72
CA VAL A 50 -2.47 17.19 9.62
C VAL A 50 -1.91 15.79 9.90
N LEU A 51 -1.53 15.04 8.88
CA LEU A 51 -0.97 13.69 9.07
C LEU A 51 0.29 13.75 9.95
N LYS A 52 1.21 14.68 9.66
CA LYS A 52 2.45 14.84 10.45
C LYS A 52 2.16 15.26 11.88
N GLY A 53 1.24 16.20 12.10
CA GLY A 53 0.81 16.66 13.42
C GLY A 53 0.18 15.56 14.28
N HIS A 54 -0.42 14.54 13.67
CA HIS A 54 -0.92 13.36 14.36
C HIS A 54 0.12 12.25 14.56
N GLY A 55 1.39 12.48 14.21
CA GLY A 55 2.47 11.52 14.42
C GLY A 55 2.61 10.46 13.33
N VAL A 56 1.99 10.67 12.15
CA VAL A 56 2.24 9.79 11.01
C VAL A 56 3.69 9.90 10.59
N GLY A 57 4.43 8.80 10.68
CA GLY A 57 5.86 8.75 10.33
C GLY A 57 6.12 8.37 8.88
N ARG A 58 5.23 7.58 8.28
CA ARG A 58 5.38 7.06 6.92
C ARG A 58 4.16 7.38 6.07
N ILE A 59 4.38 7.75 4.81
CA ILE A 59 3.34 7.84 3.80
C ILE A 59 3.73 7.05 2.54
N SER A 60 2.73 6.65 1.76
CA SER A 60 2.95 6.10 0.43
C SER A 60 2.51 7.09 -0.63
N ILE A 61 3.36 7.33 -1.62
CA ILE A 61 3.04 8.05 -2.85
C ILE A 61 3.24 7.05 -3.99
N ASN A 62 2.15 6.64 -4.67
CA ASN A 62 2.20 5.50 -5.57
C ASN A 62 2.21 5.93 -7.04
N PRO A 63 3.40 6.06 -7.68
CA PRO A 63 3.53 6.43 -9.08
C PRO A 63 2.84 5.45 -10.03
N GLN A 64 3.02 4.17 -9.79
CA GLN A 64 2.73 3.03 -10.66
C GLN A 64 3.67 2.96 -11.88
N THR A 65 3.95 4.08 -12.51
CA THR A 65 4.89 4.35 -13.60
C THR A 65 5.16 5.86 -13.66
N LEU A 66 6.22 6.28 -14.32
CA LEU A 66 6.49 7.69 -14.66
C LEU A 66 6.27 7.98 -16.16
N GLU A 67 5.72 7.03 -16.91
CA GLU A 67 5.38 7.20 -18.32
C GLU A 67 3.95 7.77 -18.45
N ASP A 68 3.81 9.03 -18.81
CA ASP A 68 2.50 9.71 -18.88
C ASP A 68 1.48 9.04 -19.79
N HIS A 69 1.92 8.42 -20.88
CA HIS A 69 1.01 7.69 -21.76
C HIS A 69 0.48 6.41 -21.09
N VAL A 70 1.31 5.73 -20.31
CA VAL A 70 0.92 4.54 -19.53
C VAL A 70 -0.02 4.95 -18.39
N LEU A 71 0.27 6.05 -17.68
CA LEU A 71 -0.63 6.60 -16.64
C LEU A 71 -2.03 6.84 -17.20
N ARG A 72 -2.13 7.47 -18.38
CA ARG A 72 -3.42 7.67 -19.06
C ARG A 72 -4.10 6.35 -19.42
N ALA A 73 -3.34 5.38 -19.92
CA ALA A 73 -3.87 4.07 -20.32
C ALA A 73 -4.46 3.29 -19.13
N ILE A 74 -3.92 3.46 -17.91
CA ILE A 74 -4.44 2.83 -16.69
C ILE A 74 -5.43 3.72 -15.93
N GLY A 75 -5.92 4.80 -16.54
CA GLY A 75 -6.95 5.68 -15.98
C GLY A 75 -6.46 6.57 -14.83
N ARG A 76 -5.16 6.84 -14.73
CA ARG A 76 -4.62 7.81 -13.78
C ARG A 76 -4.80 9.23 -14.31
N LYS A 77 -5.17 10.15 -13.40
CA LYS A 77 -5.43 11.55 -13.74
C LYS A 77 -4.20 12.45 -13.56
N HIS A 78 -3.18 11.96 -12.87
CA HIS A 78 -1.94 12.68 -12.62
C HIS A 78 -0.88 12.35 -13.67
N ALA A 79 0.10 13.22 -13.80
CA ALA A 79 1.30 13.05 -14.62
C ALA A 79 2.53 12.75 -13.75
N ALA A 80 3.64 12.37 -14.37
CA ALA A 80 4.90 12.13 -13.67
C ALA A 80 5.41 13.36 -12.88
N GLY A 81 5.16 14.58 -13.39
CA GLY A 81 5.48 15.81 -12.68
C GLY A 81 4.74 15.97 -11.35
N ASP A 82 3.49 15.53 -11.27
CA ASP A 82 2.70 15.61 -10.04
C ASP A 82 3.25 14.70 -8.95
N ILE A 83 3.86 13.58 -9.33
CA ILE A 83 4.49 12.63 -8.40
C ILE A 83 5.71 13.28 -7.75
N ARG A 84 6.57 13.94 -8.54
CA ARG A 84 7.74 14.67 -8.04
C ARG A 84 7.29 15.81 -7.11
N ALA A 85 6.30 16.60 -7.53
CA ALA A 85 5.77 17.70 -6.71
C ALA A 85 5.18 17.19 -5.38
N ALA A 86 4.46 16.06 -5.37
CA ALA A 86 3.94 15.46 -4.15
C ALA A 86 5.05 14.95 -3.22
N ASN A 87 6.13 14.36 -3.78
CA ASN A 87 7.30 13.96 -3.01
C ASN A 87 7.99 15.18 -2.37
N ASP A 88 8.27 16.21 -3.15
CA ASP A 88 8.94 17.42 -2.66
C ASP A 88 8.12 18.10 -1.57
N LEU A 89 6.80 18.14 -1.76
CA LEU A 89 5.88 18.66 -0.77
C LEU A 89 5.93 17.85 0.53
N ALA A 90 5.91 16.52 0.43
CA ALA A 90 5.99 15.63 1.59
C ALA A 90 7.32 15.80 2.35
N ARG A 91 8.46 15.89 1.62
CA ARG A 91 9.77 16.19 2.22
C ARG A 91 9.77 17.55 2.91
N SER A 92 9.16 18.57 2.29
CA SER A 92 9.09 19.93 2.88
C SER A 92 8.27 19.99 4.17
N VAL A 93 7.31 19.09 4.36
CA VAL A 93 6.52 18.94 5.59
C VAL A 93 7.26 18.09 6.64
N GLY A 94 8.34 17.41 6.26
CA GLY A 94 9.20 16.65 7.16
C GLY A 94 8.88 15.16 7.21
N PHE A 95 8.33 14.56 6.15
CA PHE A 95 8.25 13.11 6.05
C PHE A 95 9.59 12.52 5.65
N ASP A 96 10.17 11.74 6.56
CA ASP A 96 11.47 11.09 6.39
C ASP A 96 11.35 9.65 5.87
N CYS A 97 10.12 9.12 5.79
CA CYS A 97 9.86 7.79 5.26
C CYS A 97 8.73 7.82 4.24
N ILE A 98 9.10 7.68 2.97
CA ILE A 98 8.18 7.65 1.84
C ILE A 98 8.32 6.30 1.13
N ASN A 99 7.18 5.62 0.89
CA ASN A 99 7.11 4.45 0.04
C ASN A 99 6.60 4.83 -1.34
N MET A 100 7.17 4.24 -2.38
CA MET A 100 6.72 4.39 -3.76
C MET A 100 6.50 3.04 -4.43
N ASP A 101 5.33 2.85 -5.06
CA ASP A 101 4.99 1.61 -5.74
C ASP A 101 5.13 1.78 -7.26
N LEU A 102 5.78 0.81 -7.91
CA LEU A 102 5.83 0.64 -9.37
C LEU A 102 5.15 -0.67 -9.76
N ILE A 103 4.61 -0.71 -10.97
CA ILE A 103 3.99 -1.94 -11.51
C ILE A 103 4.72 -2.33 -12.79
N ALA A 104 5.33 -3.50 -12.80
CA ALA A 104 5.88 -4.14 -14.00
C ALA A 104 4.76 -4.79 -14.82
N GLY A 105 4.83 -4.65 -16.14
CA GLY A 105 3.88 -5.27 -17.06
C GLY A 105 2.60 -4.47 -17.30
N LEU A 106 2.59 -3.16 -17.06
CA LEU A 106 1.45 -2.31 -17.39
C LEU A 106 1.17 -2.30 -18.90
N PRO A 107 -0.11 -2.14 -19.34
CA PRO A 107 -0.44 -2.03 -20.75
C PRO A 107 0.23 -0.80 -21.36
N GLN A 108 0.71 -0.94 -22.58
CA GLN A 108 1.44 0.08 -23.34
C GLN A 108 2.78 0.50 -22.72
N ASP A 109 3.24 -0.16 -21.65
CA ASP A 109 4.58 0.03 -21.11
C ASP A 109 5.59 -0.89 -21.84
N SER A 110 6.86 -0.56 -21.69
CA SER A 110 7.98 -1.30 -22.25
C SER A 110 9.07 -1.49 -21.19
N CYS A 111 10.01 -2.41 -21.45
CA CYS A 111 11.18 -2.57 -20.58
C CYS A 111 11.92 -1.23 -20.39
N GLU A 112 12.03 -0.43 -21.44
CA GLU A 112 12.71 0.86 -21.39
C GLU A 112 11.90 1.91 -20.60
N GLY A 113 10.56 1.94 -20.76
CA GLY A 113 9.66 2.80 -19.97
C GLY A 113 9.71 2.46 -18.48
N PHE A 114 9.67 1.17 -18.18
CA PHE A 114 9.84 0.71 -16.79
C PHE A 114 11.19 1.09 -16.19
N ARG A 115 12.28 0.97 -16.96
CA ARG A 115 13.63 1.40 -16.54
C ARG A 115 13.66 2.88 -16.18
N ARG A 116 13.18 3.75 -17.09
CA ARG A 116 13.09 5.20 -16.82
C ARG A 116 12.24 5.50 -15.59
N SER A 117 11.14 4.78 -15.41
CA SER A 117 10.26 4.94 -14.25
C SER A 117 10.98 4.58 -12.95
N LEU A 118 11.70 3.46 -12.91
CA LEU A 118 12.47 3.05 -11.73
C LEU A 118 13.59 4.04 -11.42
N GLU A 119 14.37 4.43 -12.42
CA GLU A 119 15.46 5.42 -12.25
C GLU A 119 14.92 6.76 -11.74
N GLY A 120 13.82 7.25 -12.33
CA GLY A 120 13.18 8.48 -11.90
C GLY A 120 12.57 8.42 -10.50
N VAL A 121 12.08 7.25 -10.06
CA VAL A 121 11.67 7.02 -8.67
C VAL A 121 12.88 7.07 -7.74
N LEU A 122 13.99 6.44 -8.12
CA LEU A 122 15.21 6.40 -7.31
C LEU A 122 15.90 7.77 -7.19
N GLU A 123 15.70 8.68 -8.16
CA GLU A 123 16.14 10.08 -8.04
C GLU A 123 15.40 10.85 -6.93
N MET A 124 14.17 10.43 -6.59
CA MET A 124 13.40 11.01 -5.47
C MET A 124 13.79 10.42 -4.10
N GLU A 125 14.73 9.47 -4.09
CA GLU A 125 15.34 8.85 -2.90
C GLU A 125 14.31 8.30 -1.87
N PRO A 126 13.26 7.55 -2.28
CA PRO A 126 12.33 6.99 -1.31
C PRO A 126 13.04 6.00 -0.38
N GLU A 127 12.54 5.84 0.83
CA GLU A 127 13.04 4.85 1.79
C GLU A 127 12.58 3.44 1.46
N ASN A 128 11.40 3.33 0.84
CA ASN A 128 10.84 2.05 0.39
C ASN A 128 10.40 2.13 -1.08
N VAL A 129 10.62 1.05 -1.80
CA VAL A 129 10.09 0.85 -3.15
C VAL A 129 9.42 -0.51 -3.21
N THR A 130 8.18 -0.56 -3.69
CA THR A 130 7.52 -1.84 -3.97
C THR A 130 7.39 -2.04 -5.47
N ILE A 131 7.91 -3.14 -5.96
CA ILE A 131 7.72 -3.56 -7.35
C ILE A 131 6.60 -4.58 -7.40
N HIS A 132 5.48 -4.16 -7.97
CA HIS A 132 4.35 -5.05 -8.24
C HIS A 132 4.45 -5.62 -9.66
N THR A 133 3.92 -6.82 -9.82
CA THR A 133 3.63 -7.39 -11.15
C THR A 133 2.14 -7.24 -11.43
N LEU A 134 1.80 -6.79 -12.61
CA LEU A 134 0.40 -6.63 -12.99
C LEU A 134 -0.37 -7.93 -12.82
N ALA A 135 -1.43 -7.90 -12.03
CA ALA A 135 -2.37 -9.01 -11.88
C ALA A 135 -3.71 -8.65 -12.55
N LEU A 136 -4.06 -9.36 -13.62
CA LEU A 136 -5.30 -9.15 -14.35
C LEU A 136 -6.46 -9.82 -13.62
N LYS A 137 -7.35 -9.03 -13.04
CA LYS A 137 -8.61 -9.56 -12.46
C LYS A 137 -9.65 -9.72 -13.56
N LYS A 138 -10.37 -10.85 -13.57
CA LYS A 138 -11.54 -11.06 -14.45
C LYS A 138 -12.53 -9.90 -14.28
N GLY A 139 -12.96 -9.30 -15.41
CA GLY A 139 -13.89 -8.15 -15.42
C GLY A 139 -13.24 -6.80 -15.12
N SER A 140 -11.91 -6.69 -15.19
CA SER A 140 -11.27 -5.38 -15.20
C SER A 140 -11.39 -4.74 -16.58
N THR A 141 -11.68 -3.45 -16.64
CA THR A 141 -11.71 -2.64 -17.88
C THR A 141 -10.45 -2.80 -18.74
N LEU A 142 -9.32 -3.08 -18.12
CA LEU A 142 -8.04 -3.38 -18.77
C LEU A 142 -8.09 -4.66 -19.63
N MET A 143 -8.85 -5.68 -19.23
CA MET A 143 -9.06 -6.89 -20.04
C MET A 143 -10.02 -6.65 -21.20
N GLU A 144 -10.99 -5.75 -21.03
CA GLU A 144 -12.01 -5.45 -22.04
C GLU A 144 -11.48 -4.54 -23.15
N GLN A 145 -10.50 -3.71 -22.87
CA GLN A 145 -9.94 -2.73 -23.83
C GLN A 145 -8.87 -3.31 -24.76
N GLY A 146 -8.47 -4.57 -24.63
CA GLY A 146 -7.63 -5.30 -25.60
C GLY A 146 -6.25 -4.68 -25.86
N GLY A 147 -5.69 -3.92 -24.91
CA GLY A 147 -4.37 -3.32 -25.05
C GLY A 147 -3.25 -4.36 -25.10
N SER A 148 -2.20 -4.10 -25.87
CA SER A 148 -0.99 -4.94 -25.85
C SER A 148 -0.36 -4.93 -24.46
N LEU A 149 -0.21 -6.12 -23.89
CA LEU A 149 0.49 -6.33 -22.62
C LEU A 149 1.91 -6.84 -22.91
N PRO A 150 2.90 -6.43 -22.13
CA PRO A 150 4.21 -7.03 -22.17
C PRO A 150 4.13 -8.55 -21.93
N SER A 151 4.97 -9.29 -22.66
CA SER A 151 5.09 -10.73 -22.48
C SER A 151 5.64 -11.08 -21.09
N GLY A 152 5.43 -12.33 -20.64
CA GLY A 152 6.00 -12.79 -19.37
C GLY A 152 7.53 -12.67 -19.31
N ALA A 153 8.23 -12.83 -20.45
CA ALA A 153 9.67 -12.66 -20.54
C ALA A 153 10.11 -11.20 -20.38
N GLU A 154 9.36 -10.25 -20.97
CA GLU A 154 9.61 -8.81 -20.77
C GLU A 154 9.38 -8.40 -19.34
N VAL A 155 8.29 -8.87 -18.71
CA VAL A 155 8.02 -8.59 -17.29
C VAL A 155 9.10 -9.18 -16.39
N ALA A 156 9.57 -10.41 -16.65
CA ALA A 156 10.70 -10.98 -15.94
C ALA A 156 11.97 -10.13 -16.08
N GLY A 157 12.25 -9.63 -17.28
CA GLY A 157 13.37 -8.70 -17.52
C GLY A 157 13.25 -7.38 -16.75
N MET A 158 12.02 -6.83 -16.61
CA MET A 158 11.77 -5.65 -15.76
C MET A 158 12.09 -5.92 -14.30
N LEU A 159 11.68 -7.09 -13.78
CA LEU A 159 11.93 -7.47 -12.38
C LEU A 159 13.40 -7.75 -12.12
N ASP A 160 14.10 -8.43 -13.04
CA ASP A 160 15.54 -8.67 -12.91
C ASP A 160 16.33 -7.37 -12.89
N PHE A 161 16.01 -6.45 -13.80
CA PHE A 161 16.59 -5.11 -13.80
C PHE A 161 16.31 -4.37 -12.49
N SER A 162 15.07 -4.40 -11.99
CA SER A 162 14.73 -3.72 -10.73
C SER A 162 15.53 -4.28 -9.56
N ARG A 163 15.71 -5.59 -9.49
CA ARG A 163 16.50 -6.25 -8.45
C ARG A 163 17.96 -5.79 -8.48
N GLU A 164 18.57 -5.79 -9.65
CA GLU A 164 19.97 -5.38 -9.81
C GLU A 164 20.18 -3.92 -9.38
N VAL A 165 19.35 -3.01 -9.88
CA VAL A 165 19.47 -1.58 -9.60
C VAL A 165 19.19 -1.27 -8.12
N LEU A 166 18.14 -1.86 -7.54
CA LEU A 166 17.79 -1.63 -6.14
C LEU A 166 18.89 -2.13 -5.19
N ILE A 167 19.49 -3.30 -5.46
CA ILE A 167 20.63 -3.79 -4.68
C ILE A 167 21.82 -2.83 -4.80
N GLN A 168 22.16 -2.38 -6.01
CA GLN A 168 23.26 -1.43 -6.25
C GLN A 168 23.04 -0.08 -5.53
N ARG A 169 21.77 0.32 -5.38
CA ARG A 169 21.38 1.56 -4.64
C ARG A 169 21.24 1.35 -3.14
N GLY A 170 21.59 0.16 -2.61
CA GLY A 170 21.62 -0.15 -1.18
C GLY A 170 20.28 -0.58 -0.58
N TYR A 171 19.26 -0.81 -1.40
CA TYR A 171 18.00 -1.39 -0.93
C TYR A 171 18.15 -2.89 -0.69
N ARG A 172 17.34 -3.42 0.23
CA ARG A 172 17.23 -4.84 0.51
C ARG A 172 15.78 -5.31 0.39
N PRO A 173 15.52 -6.51 -0.16
CA PRO A 173 14.18 -7.07 -0.15
C PRO A 173 13.80 -7.39 1.30
N TYR A 174 12.56 -7.08 1.72
CA TYR A 174 12.13 -7.32 3.10
C TYR A 174 10.79 -8.04 3.21
N TYR A 175 9.99 -8.08 2.13
CA TYR A 175 8.82 -8.93 2.01
C TYR A 175 8.54 -9.25 0.57
N LEU A 176 7.84 -10.36 0.34
CA LEU A 176 7.36 -10.76 -0.98
C LEU A 176 5.99 -11.43 -0.87
N TYR A 177 5.20 -11.33 -1.93
CA TYR A 177 3.95 -12.06 -2.03
C TYR A 177 3.54 -12.31 -3.47
N ARG A 178 2.73 -13.36 -3.68
CA ARG A 178 2.11 -13.68 -4.97
C ARG A 178 0.62 -13.46 -4.93
N GLN A 179 0.07 -12.94 -6.01
CA GLN A 179 -1.36 -12.88 -6.24
C GLN A 179 -1.76 -13.91 -7.29
N LYS A 180 -3.01 -14.37 -7.23
CA LYS A 180 -3.59 -15.18 -8.31
C LYS A 180 -3.68 -14.34 -9.58
N TYR A 181 -3.45 -14.99 -10.73
CA TYR A 181 -3.57 -14.36 -12.06
C TYR A 181 -2.51 -13.29 -12.38
N MET A 182 -1.34 -13.38 -11.78
CA MET A 182 -0.18 -12.57 -12.17
C MET A 182 0.43 -13.10 -13.46
N SER A 183 0.91 -12.19 -14.30
CA SER A 183 1.66 -12.55 -15.50
C SER A 183 2.92 -13.35 -15.11
N GLY A 184 3.13 -14.51 -15.74
CA GLY A 184 4.31 -15.33 -15.51
C GLY A 184 4.47 -15.96 -14.11
N ALA A 185 3.45 -15.94 -13.24
CA ALA A 185 3.51 -16.40 -11.84
C ALA A 185 4.64 -15.72 -11.03
N LEU A 186 4.97 -14.49 -11.37
CA LEU A 186 6.03 -13.69 -10.78
C LEU A 186 5.59 -13.09 -9.42
N GLU A 187 6.54 -12.57 -8.64
CA GLU A 187 6.30 -12.08 -7.28
C GLU A 187 6.25 -10.56 -7.22
N ASN A 188 5.51 -10.05 -6.24
CA ASN A 188 5.63 -8.66 -5.79
C ASN A 188 6.67 -8.60 -4.69
N VAL A 189 7.61 -7.67 -4.77
CA VAL A 189 8.70 -7.55 -3.80
C VAL A 189 8.76 -6.13 -3.26
N GLY A 190 8.76 -6.02 -1.93
CA GLY A 190 9.04 -4.78 -1.23
C GLY A 190 10.52 -4.64 -0.91
N TRP A 191 11.07 -3.49 -1.22
CA TRP A 191 12.46 -3.11 -1.03
C TRP A 191 12.56 -1.95 -0.07
N ALA A 192 13.53 -1.97 0.84
CA ALA A 192 13.73 -0.92 1.83
C ALA A 192 15.22 -0.57 1.95
N LYS A 193 15.51 0.70 2.27
CA LYS A 193 16.79 1.07 2.85
C LYS A 193 16.87 0.45 4.26
N PRO A 194 18.03 -0.02 4.72
CA PRO A 194 18.15 -0.67 6.03
C PRO A 194 17.59 0.20 7.16
N GLY A 195 16.73 -0.38 8.00
CA GLY A 195 16.09 0.30 9.12
C GLY A 195 14.82 1.08 8.76
N THR A 196 14.36 0.97 7.52
CA THR A 196 13.11 1.62 7.06
C THR A 196 12.06 0.62 6.59
N GLU A 197 12.21 -0.66 6.93
CA GLU A 197 11.26 -1.72 6.59
C GLU A 197 9.87 -1.39 7.17
N ASN A 198 8.81 -1.70 6.40
CA ASN A 198 7.45 -1.53 6.87
C ASN A 198 7.02 -2.76 7.67
N LEU A 199 6.89 -2.61 8.98
CA LEU A 199 6.55 -3.70 9.90
C LEU A 199 5.18 -4.31 9.59
N TYR A 200 4.21 -3.49 9.19
CA TYR A 200 2.88 -3.99 8.80
C TYR A 200 2.97 -4.99 7.65
N ASN A 201 3.81 -4.72 6.63
CA ASN A 201 3.98 -5.63 5.51
C ASN A 201 4.60 -6.96 5.95
N ILE A 202 5.62 -6.92 6.79
CA ILE A 202 6.26 -8.12 7.35
C ILE A 202 5.24 -8.91 8.17
N ILE A 203 4.55 -8.27 9.10
CA ILE A 203 3.55 -8.89 9.96
C ILE A 203 2.42 -9.55 9.15
N MET A 204 1.96 -8.87 8.09
CA MET A 204 0.89 -9.37 7.25
C MET A 204 1.30 -10.57 6.40
N MET A 205 2.52 -10.56 5.85
CA MET A 205 3.01 -11.61 4.96
C MET A 205 3.48 -12.85 5.74
N GLU A 206 4.21 -12.64 6.83
CA GLU A 206 4.75 -13.72 7.68
C GLU A 206 3.74 -14.18 8.76
N GLU A 207 2.56 -13.58 8.80
CA GLU A 207 1.48 -13.92 9.76
C GLU A 207 1.95 -13.91 11.23
N LEU A 208 2.82 -12.97 11.59
CA LEU A 208 3.51 -12.94 12.88
C LEU A 208 2.60 -12.61 14.06
N GLN A 209 1.54 -11.86 13.83
CA GLN A 209 0.61 -11.47 14.89
C GLN A 209 -0.79 -11.18 14.33
N THR A 210 -1.75 -11.07 15.24
CA THR A 210 -3.09 -10.61 14.92
C THR A 210 -3.09 -9.18 14.39
N VAL A 211 -3.81 -8.98 13.29
CA VAL A 211 -4.05 -7.66 12.70
C VAL A 211 -5.55 -7.38 12.72
N VAL A 212 -5.96 -6.42 13.53
CA VAL A 212 -7.37 -5.99 13.61
C VAL A 212 -7.66 -4.93 12.56
N SER A 213 -8.67 -5.16 11.73
CA SER A 213 -9.08 -4.25 10.69
C SER A 213 -10.37 -3.52 11.05
N VAL A 214 -10.41 -2.23 10.76
CA VAL A 214 -11.58 -1.35 10.88
C VAL A 214 -11.89 -0.76 9.52
N GLY A 215 -13.16 -0.62 9.18
CA GLY A 215 -13.60 -0.07 7.89
C GLY A 215 -14.11 -1.11 6.91
N GLY A 216 -14.82 -0.65 5.87
CA GLY A 216 -15.36 -1.51 4.81
C GLY A 216 -14.26 -2.20 4.01
N GLY A 217 -14.46 -3.46 3.67
CA GLY A 217 -13.50 -4.28 2.90
C GLY A 217 -12.26 -4.72 3.66
N GLY A 218 -12.04 -4.26 4.89
CA GLY A 218 -10.93 -4.69 5.72
C GLY A 218 -11.09 -6.15 6.19
N VAL A 219 -9.98 -6.83 6.44
CA VAL A 219 -9.97 -8.21 6.94
C VAL A 219 -9.17 -8.27 8.24
N THR A 220 -9.84 -8.59 9.33
CA THR A 220 -9.15 -8.92 10.58
C THR A 220 -8.52 -10.30 10.44
N LYS A 221 -7.23 -10.43 10.71
CA LYS A 221 -6.50 -11.71 10.73
C LYS A 221 -6.14 -12.01 12.18
N LEU A 222 -6.71 -13.06 12.73
CA LEU A 222 -6.40 -13.59 14.07
C LEU A 222 -5.34 -14.66 13.93
N VAL A 223 -4.28 -14.58 14.73
CA VAL A 223 -3.14 -15.51 14.68
C VAL A 223 -2.89 -16.07 16.07
N ASP A 224 -2.86 -17.39 16.19
CA ASP A 224 -2.50 -18.13 17.39
C ASP A 224 -1.43 -19.16 17.02
N HIS A 225 -0.18 -18.81 17.23
CA HIS A 225 0.96 -19.67 16.92
C HIS A 225 1.02 -20.93 17.82
N ALA A 226 0.56 -20.83 19.05
CA ALA A 226 0.58 -21.96 19.97
C ALA A 226 -0.38 -23.07 19.52
N ALA A 227 -1.54 -22.68 18.99
CA ALA A 227 -2.53 -23.60 18.44
C ALA A 227 -2.36 -23.85 16.92
N GLY A 228 -1.41 -23.19 16.25
CA GLY A 228 -1.23 -23.25 14.80
C GLY A 228 -2.45 -22.78 14.02
N ARG A 229 -3.21 -21.82 14.55
CA ARG A 229 -4.52 -21.42 14.05
C ARG A 229 -4.52 -19.98 13.52
N ILE A 230 -5.03 -19.82 12.28
CA ILE A 230 -5.24 -18.51 11.66
C ILE A 230 -6.69 -18.40 11.19
N VAL A 231 -7.37 -17.34 11.61
CA VAL A 231 -8.75 -17.05 11.22
C VAL A 231 -8.84 -15.68 10.57
N ARG A 232 -9.59 -15.59 9.47
CA ARG A 232 -9.82 -14.34 8.75
C ARG A 232 -11.28 -13.93 8.86
N LEU A 233 -11.52 -12.72 9.37
CA LEU A 233 -12.85 -12.14 9.57
C LEU A 233 -13.00 -10.93 8.62
N PRO A 234 -13.61 -11.10 7.44
CA PRO A 234 -13.79 -10.02 6.48
C PRO A 234 -14.95 -9.11 6.87
N ASN A 235 -14.72 -7.80 6.88
CA ASN A 235 -15.78 -6.82 6.96
C ASN A 235 -16.57 -6.76 5.63
N PRO A 236 -17.83 -6.29 5.63
CA PRO A 236 -18.56 -6.02 4.39
C PRO A 236 -17.74 -5.13 3.45
N LYS A 237 -17.71 -5.51 2.16
CA LYS A 237 -16.81 -4.87 1.18
C LYS A 237 -17.20 -3.44 0.84
N TYR A 238 -18.50 -3.21 0.67
CA TYR A 238 -18.99 -1.90 0.24
C TYR A 238 -19.29 -1.00 1.45
N PRO A 239 -19.03 0.31 1.36
CA PRO A 239 -19.24 1.24 2.47
C PRO A 239 -20.68 1.23 3.00
N HIS A 240 -21.69 1.18 2.13
CA HIS A 240 -23.09 1.15 2.57
C HIS A 240 -23.43 -0.14 3.32
N ASP A 241 -22.90 -1.30 2.88
CA ASP A 241 -23.11 -2.57 3.56
C ASP A 241 -22.41 -2.58 4.93
N TYR A 242 -21.21 -1.99 5.00
CA TYR A 242 -20.47 -1.86 6.26
C TYR A 242 -21.25 -1.05 7.30
N LEU A 243 -21.95 0.00 6.87
CA LEU A 243 -22.78 0.82 7.76
C LEU A 243 -24.11 0.10 8.10
N ALA A 244 -24.75 -0.52 7.11
CA ALA A 244 -26.04 -1.20 7.30
C ALA A 244 -25.92 -2.48 8.16
N LEU A 245 -24.80 -3.19 8.06
CA LEU A 245 -24.54 -4.45 8.77
C LEU A 245 -23.73 -4.24 10.05
N ARG A 246 -23.93 -3.10 10.73
CA ARG A 246 -23.15 -2.74 11.93
C ARG A 246 -23.12 -3.84 13.00
N GLU A 247 -24.26 -4.47 13.26
CA GLU A 247 -24.36 -5.56 14.26
C GLU A 247 -23.47 -6.74 13.89
N LYS A 248 -23.44 -7.13 12.62
CA LYS A 248 -22.54 -8.18 12.13
C LYS A 248 -21.08 -7.81 12.31
N VAL A 249 -20.72 -6.54 12.04
CA VAL A 249 -19.35 -6.05 12.24
C VAL A 249 -18.97 -6.08 13.72
N LEU A 250 -19.88 -5.72 14.61
CA LEU A 250 -19.65 -5.79 16.07
C LEU A 250 -19.49 -7.25 16.53
N ALA A 251 -20.37 -8.15 16.10
CA ALA A 251 -20.26 -9.58 16.42
C ALA A 251 -18.91 -10.19 15.97
N GLN A 252 -18.36 -9.75 14.84
CA GLN A 252 -17.02 -10.17 14.41
C GLN A 252 -15.91 -9.65 15.36
N LYS A 253 -16.11 -8.52 16.04
CA LYS A 253 -15.14 -8.03 17.06
C LYS A 253 -15.25 -8.84 18.35
N GLU A 254 -16.42 -9.34 18.70
CA GLU A 254 -16.59 -10.30 19.81
C GLU A 254 -15.89 -11.63 19.52
N GLU A 255 -15.83 -12.07 18.24
CA GLU A 255 -15.10 -13.26 17.85
C GLU A 255 -13.61 -13.16 18.16
N LEU A 256 -13.02 -11.96 18.07
CA LEU A 256 -11.64 -11.70 18.49
C LEU A 256 -11.44 -12.03 19.98
N ILE A 257 -12.38 -11.65 20.85
CA ILE A 257 -12.32 -11.96 22.29
C ILE A 257 -12.42 -13.48 22.51
N ARG A 258 -13.34 -14.15 21.81
CA ARG A 258 -13.51 -15.61 21.91
C ARG A 258 -12.29 -16.39 21.40
N PHE A 259 -11.62 -15.86 20.37
CA PHE A 259 -10.45 -16.51 19.77
C PHE A 259 -9.30 -16.70 20.76
N TYR A 260 -9.06 -15.71 21.61
CA TYR A 260 -8.01 -15.76 22.64
C TYR A 260 -8.50 -16.28 23.99
N GLY A 261 -9.80 -16.51 24.14
CA GLY A 261 -10.41 -16.82 25.43
C GLY A 261 -10.57 -15.58 26.33
N PRO A 262 -11.19 -15.73 27.50
CA PRO A 262 -11.24 -14.65 28.48
C PRO A 262 -9.81 -14.27 28.84
N ALA A 263 -9.53 -12.94 28.86
CA ALA A 263 -8.26 -12.46 29.33
C ALA A 263 -7.97 -13.07 30.71
N VAL A 264 -6.88 -13.81 30.83
CA VAL A 264 -6.42 -14.28 32.12
C VAL A 264 -6.03 -13.01 32.90
N PRO A 265 -6.61 -12.77 34.09
CA PRO A 265 -6.36 -11.57 34.86
C PRO A 265 -4.90 -11.43 35.28
#